data_20cc9f773d93c9bc62ef6e7617feca2e
#
_entry.id   20cc9f773d93c9bc62ef6e7617feca2e
#
_cell.length_a   1.000
_cell.length_b   1.000
_cell.length_c   1.000
_cell.angle_alpha   90.00
_cell.angle_beta   90.00
_cell.angle_gamma   90.00
#
_symmetry.space_group_name_H-M   'P 1'
#
loop_
_entity.id
_entity.type
_entity.pdbx_description
1 polymer ?
#
loop_
_entity_poly.entity_id
_entity_poly.type
_entity_poly.pdbx_seq_one_letter_code
_entity_poly.pdbx_strand_id
1 'polypeptide(L)'
;MSNGQIIGLDVNQPSLDRLKRKIEKAGLSDRVKVMKCSMVDMDFPNESFDIIWAEGSIAVIGFKRGLKEWRQFLKPNRFLAVHDEIGDIPEKLEQISSCGYDLLEYFTLNDDTWWMEYYAPLEKRINEIRIKHANDPKALAVLDEEQREIDMFKKNPGRYCSVFFIMKKR
;
A
#
# COMPACT_ATOMS: atom_id res chain seq x y z
N MET A 1 23.37 -14.92 0.40
CA MET A 1 22.17 -14.25 0.93
C MET A 1 22.10 -12.85 0.36
N SER A 2 20.97 -12.41 -0.18
CA SER A 2 20.84 -11.05 -0.75
C SER A 2 20.91 -10.02 0.38
N ASN A 3 21.79 -9.05 0.29
CA ASN A 3 21.95 -7.94 1.25
C ASN A 3 20.97 -6.78 0.94
N GLY A 4 19.74 -7.09 0.54
CA GLY A 4 18.73 -6.06 0.21
C GLY A 4 18.45 -5.14 1.40
N GLN A 5 18.37 -3.84 1.13
CA GLN A 5 17.98 -2.79 2.07
C GLN A 5 16.58 -2.32 1.73
N ILE A 6 15.77 -2.01 2.73
CA ILE A 6 14.40 -1.51 2.56
C ILE A 6 14.26 -0.20 3.32
N ILE A 7 13.57 0.77 2.73
CA ILE A 7 13.15 2.00 3.40
C ILE A 7 11.63 2.06 3.34
N GLY A 8 10.97 2.02 4.50
CA GLY A 8 9.53 2.24 4.61
C GLY A 8 9.24 3.71 4.90
N LEU A 9 8.38 4.31 4.08
CA LEU A 9 7.97 5.71 4.20
C LEU A 9 6.53 5.81 4.70
N ASP A 10 6.28 6.72 5.63
CA ASP A 10 4.93 7.12 6.05
C ASP A 10 4.99 8.53 6.65
N VAL A 11 3.88 9.26 6.58
CA VAL A 11 3.71 10.53 7.29
C VAL A 11 3.21 10.32 8.73
N ASN A 12 2.61 9.16 9.02
CA ASN A 12 2.00 8.81 10.29
C ASN A 12 3.03 8.25 11.27
N GLN A 13 3.41 9.02 12.26
CA GLN A 13 4.40 8.60 13.27
C GLN A 13 4.00 7.32 14.04
N PRO A 14 2.75 7.15 14.52
CA PRO A 14 2.33 5.91 15.14
C PRO A 14 2.50 4.66 14.28
N SER A 15 2.29 4.76 12.97
CA SER A 15 2.52 3.64 12.03
C SER A 15 3.99 3.31 11.92
N LEU A 16 4.86 4.31 11.81
CA LEU A 16 6.31 4.14 11.80
C LEU A 16 6.82 3.50 13.09
N ASP A 17 6.30 3.92 14.25
CA ASP A 17 6.70 3.35 15.54
C ASP A 17 6.26 1.88 15.67
N ARG A 18 5.08 1.53 15.14
CA ARG A 18 4.65 0.12 15.05
C ARG A 18 5.56 -0.69 14.14
N LEU A 19 5.92 -0.14 12.98
CA LEU A 19 6.83 -0.79 12.05
C LEU A 19 8.21 -1.01 12.68
N LYS A 20 8.78 0.00 13.36
CA LYS A 20 10.07 -0.13 14.08
C LYS A 20 10.05 -1.30 15.06
N ARG A 21 9.02 -1.41 15.90
CA ARG A 21 8.89 -2.54 16.83
C ARG A 21 8.81 -3.90 16.14
N LYS A 22 8.14 -3.98 14.97
CA LYS A 22 8.10 -5.21 14.18
C LYS A 22 9.47 -5.57 13.60
N ILE A 23 10.20 -4.58 13.08
CA ILE A 23 11.55 -4.73 12.54
C ILE A 23 12.51 -5.25 13.61
N GLU A 24 12.52 -4.65 14.79
CA GLU A 24 13.32 -5.06 15.95
C GLU A 24 12.99 -6.48 16.36
N LYS A 25 11.70 -6.81 16.53
CA LYS A 25 11.26 -8.16 16.89
C LYS A 25 11.63 -9.21 15.85
N ALA A 26 11.72 -8.84 14.59
CA ALA A 26 12.10 -9.72 13.49
C ALA A 26 13.62 -9.82 13.28
N GLY A 27 14.44 -9.06 14.03
CA GLY A 27 15.88 -9.02 13.85
C GLY A 27 16.32 -8.42 12.51
N LEU A 28 15.56 -7.44 11.97
CA LEU A 28 15.78 -6.84 10.64
C LEU A 28 16.29 -5.40 10.70
N SER A 29 16.73 -4.92 11.87
CA SER A 29 17.10 -3.51 12.07
C SER A 29 18.31 -3.05 11.25
N ASP A 30 19.15 -3.97 10.81
CA ASP A 30 20.29 -3.73 9.93
C ASP A 30 19.88 -3.60 8.45
N ARG A 31 18.69 -4.07 8.07
CA ARG A 31 18.23 -4.15 6.68
C ARG A 31 17.01 -3.30 6.38
N VAL A 32 16.18 -2.98 7.37
CA VAL A 32 14.94 -2.24 7.20
C VAL A 32 14.99 -0.95 8.01
N LYS A 33 14.87 0.17 7.32
CA LYS A 33 14.80 1.50 7.91
C LYS A 33 13.41 2.08 7.73
N VAL A 34 13.02 2.97 8.62
CA VAL A 34 11.77 3.74 8.50
C VAL A 34 12.08 5.23 8.47
N MET A 35 11.36 5.95 7.65
CA MET A 35 11.53 7.40 7.49
C MET A 35 10.17 8.08 7.50
N LYS A 36 10.03 9.14 8.31
CA LYS A 36 8.87 10.02 8.26
C LYS A 36 9.03 10.95 7.08
N CYS A 37 8.34 10.65 5.99
CA CYS A 37 8.43 11.40 4.75
C CYS A 37 7.12 11.30 3.98
N SER A 38 6.72 12.38 3.33
CA SER A 38 5.62 12.37 2.38
C SER A 38 6.09 11.82 1.03
N MET A 39 5.25 11.03 0.38
CA MET A 39 5.51 10.51 -0.96
C MET A 39 5.60 11.60 -2.04
N VAL A 40 5.17 12.84 -1.73
CA VAL A 40 5.28 14.00 -2.64
C VAL A 40 6.53 14.86 -2.37
N ASP A 41 7.24 14.62 -1.26
CA ASP A 41 8.41 15.40 -0.83
C ASP A 41 9.63 14.48 -0.62
N MET A 42 9.72 13.40 -1.39
CA MET A 42 10.85 12.48 -1.29
C MET A 42 12.13 13.16 -1.82
N ASP A 43 13.15 13.20 -0.96
CA ASP A 43 14.48 13.70 -1.29
C ASP A 43 15.50 12.54 -1.25
N PHE A 44 15.50 11.77 -2.32
CA PHE A 44 16.45 10.69 -2.54
C PHE A 44 17.34 10.99 -3.75
N PRO A 45 18.57 10.51 -3.78
CA PRO A 45 19.39 10.60 -4.99
C PRO A 45 18.68 9.93 -6.17
N ASN A 46 18.86 10.49 -7.35
CA ASN A 46 18.39 9.83 -8.57
C ASN A 46 18.98 8.42 -8.68
N GLU A 47 18.21 7.50 -9.25
CA GLU A 47 18.66 6.14 -9.53
C GLU A 47 19.18 5.38 -8.30
N SER A 48 18.55 5.59 -7.13
CA SER A 48 18.96 4.97 -5.87
C SER A 48 18.28 3.62 -5.59
N PHE A 49 17.11 3.37 -6.21
CA PHE A 49 16.31 2.18 -5.89
C PHE A 49 16.26 1.16 -7.04
N ASP A 50 16.29 -0.11 -6.66
CA ASP A 50 16.04 -1.22 -7.56
C ASP A 50 14.54 -1.52 -7.67
N ILE A 51 13.76 -1.25 -6.62
CA ILE A 51 12.31 -1.43 -6.59
C ILE A 51 11.69 -0.29 -5.82
N ILE A 52 10.61 0.26 -6.34
CA ILE A 52 9.66 1.08 -5.58
C ILE A 52 8.35 0.29 -5.51
N TRP A 53 7.81 0.16 -4.30
CA TRP A 53 6.56 -0.56 -4.05
C TRP A 53 5.56 0.36 -3.36
N ALA A 54 4.40 0.56 -3.96
CA ALA A 54 3.35 1.44 -3.45
C ALA A 54 2.00 0.72 -3.44
N GLU A 55 1.42 0.53 -2.25
CA GLU A 55 0.11 -0.06 -2.09
C GLU A 55 -0.89 0.99 -1.61
N GLY A 56 -1.97 1.22 -2.39
CA GLY A 56 -3.06 2.13 -2.06
C GLY A 56 -2.67 3.60 -1.90
N SER A 57 -1.41 3.94 -2.10
CA SER A 57 -0.89 5.29 -1.82
C SER A 57 -0.82 6.18 -3.06
N ILE A 58 -0.66 5.61 -4.25
CA ILE A 58 -0.52 6.38 -5.49
C ILE A 58 -1.78 7.19 -5.82
N ALA A 59 -2.97 6.72 -5.43
CA ALA A 59 -4.24 7.42 -5.61
C ALA A 59 -4.22 8.83 -4.97
N VAL A 60 -3.51 9.01 -3.86
CA VAL A 60 -3.41 10.29 -3.14
C VAL A 60 -2.78 11.39 -3.99
N ILE A 61 -1.79 11.04 -4.81
CA ILE A 61 -1.08 11.99 -5.67
C ILE A 61 -1.53 11.92 -7.13
N GLY A 62 -2.31 10.92 -7.47
CA GLY A 62 -2.75 10.59 -8.83
C GLY A 62 -1.76 9.70 -9.57
N PHE A 63 -2.30 8.67 -10.24
CA PHE A 63 -1.54 7.59 -10.88
C PHE A 63 -0.45 8.10 -11.81
N LYS A 64 -0.81 8.93 -12.81
CA LYS A 64 0.14 9.49 -13.78
C LYS A 64 1.24 10.33 -13.14
N ARG A 65 0.89 11.11 -12.10
CA ARG A 65 1.85 11.94 -11.38
C ARG A 65 2.85 11.08 -10.61
N GLY A 66 2.37 10.06 -9.90
CA GLY A 66 3.24 9.12 -9.18
C GLY A 66 4.22 8.42 -10.11
N LEU A 67 3.75 7.93 -11.27
CA LEU A 67 4.61 7.32 -12.28
C LEU A 67 5.74 8.26 -12.71
N LYS A 68 5.44 9.55 -12.98
CA LYS A 68 6.43 10.54 -13.42
C LYS A 68 7.43 10.91 -12.33
N GLU A 69 6.93 11.23 -11.14
CA GLU A 69 7.76 11.75 -10.05
C GLU A 69 8.67 10.67 -9.46
N TRP A 70 8.18 9.43 -9.32
CA TRP A 70 8.96 8.36 -8.73
C TRP A 70 9.98 7.74 -9.69
N ARG A 71 9.80 7.94 -11.00
CA ARG A 71 10.68 7.39 -12.03
C ARG A 71 12.14 7.81 -11.85
N GLN A 72 12.41 9.04 -11.40
CA GLN A 72 13.76 9.53 -11.21
C GLN A 72 14.54 8.73 -10.17
N PHE A 73 13.87 8.19 -9.15
CA PHE A 73 14.52 7.44 -8.07
C PHE A 73 14.83 5.99 -8.44
N LEU A 74 14.21 5.46 -9.48
CA LEU A 74 14.51 4.11 -9.97
C LEU A 74 15.76 4.11 -10.85
N LYS A 75 16.64 3.16 -10.62
CA LYS A 75 17.74 2.85 -11.55
C LYS A 75 17.20 2.45 -12.92
N PRO A 76 17.98 2.58 -14.00
CA PRO A 76 17.60 2.07 -15.33
C PRO A 76 17.25 0.58 -15.28
N ASN A 77 16.24 0.17 -16.03
CA ASN A 77 15.78 -1.21 -16.10
C ASN A 77 15.29 -1.83 -14.77
N ARG A 78 14.89 -1.00 -13.80
CA ARG A 78 14.38 -1.43 -12.49
C ARG A 78 12.87 -1.25 -12.37
N PHE A 79 12.27 -1.68 -11.28
CA PHE A 79 10.87 -2.02 -11.19
C PHE A 79 10.07 -1.07 -10.33
N LEU A 80 8.86 -0.76 -10.78
CA LEU A 80 7.82 -0.11 -10.00
C LEU A 80 6.64 -1.07 -9.87
N ALA A 81 6.27 -1.41 -8.65
CA ALA A 81 5.07 -2.17 -8.34
C ALA A 81 4.05 -1.24 -7.68
N VAL A 82 2.86 -1.15 -8.23
CA VAL A 82 1.80 -0.25 -7.76
C VAL A 82 0.50 -1.02 -7.61
N HIS A 83 -0.11 -0.90 -6.43
CA HIS A 83 -1.49 -1.26 -6.19
C HIS A 83 -2.35 0.01 -6.14
N ASP A 84 -3.44 0.03 -6.90
CA ASP A 84 -4.32 1.19 -7.03
C ASP A 84 -5.78 0.74 -7.20
N GLU A 85 -6.73 1.66 -7.07
CA GLU A 85 -8.12 1.43 -7.45
C GLU A 85 -8.21 0.99 -8.90
N ILE A 86 -9.20 0.16 -9.24
CA ILE A 86 -9.32 -0.40 -10.60
C ILE A 86 -9.43 0.71 -11.66
N GLY A 87 -10.29 1.70 -11.46
CA GLY A 87 -10.47 2.84 -12.35
C GLY A 87 -10.59 2.46 -13.83
N ASP A 88 -10.08 3.31 -14.71
CA ASP A 88 -9.99 3.04 -16.16
C ASP A 88 -8.65 2.36 -16.47
N ILE A 89 -8.66 1.04 -16.59
CA ILE A 89 -7.44 0.25 -16.89
C ILE A 89 -6.83 0.66 -18.24
N PRO A 90 -7.57 0.77 -19.36
CA PRO A 90 -7.03 1.26 -20.63
C PRO A 90 -6.27 2.59 -20.48
N GLU A 91 -6.85 3.58 -19.80
CA GLU A 91 -6.19 4.87 -19.58
C GLU A 91 -4.89 4.69 -18.75
N LYS A 92 -4.92 3.87 -17.69
CA LYS A 92 -3.73 3.58 -16.89
C LYS A 92 -2.61 2.92 -17.70
N LEU A 93 -2.95 2.00 -18.61
CA LEU A 93 -1.98 1.36 -19.50
C LEU A 93 -1.31 2.36 -20.44
N GLU A 94 -2.07 3.31 -21.01
CA GLU A 94 -1.52 4.40 -21.81
C GLU A 94 -0.60 5.31 -20.98
N GLN A 95 -0.99 5.63 -19.75
CA GLN A 95 -0.20 6.42 -18.83
C GLN A 95 1.13 5.74 -18.48
N ILE A 96 1.13 4.42 -18.24
CA ILE A 96 2.34 3.62 -17.99
C ILE A 96 3.32 3.78 -19.15
N SER A 97 2.86 3.52 -20.37
CA SER A 97 3.71 3.64 -21.57
C SER A 97 4.22 5.06 -21.79
N SER A 98 3.34 6.07 -21.66
CA SER A 98 3.71 7.48 -21.88
C SER A 98 4.66 8.03 -20.80
N CYS A 99 4.67 7.44 -19.60
CA CYS A 99 5.58 7.81 -18.52
C CYS A 99 6.94 7.08 -18.57
N GLY A 100 7.20 6.30 -19.63
CA GLY A 100 8.51 5.67 -19.84
C GLY A 100 8.70 4.36 -19.10
N TYR A 101 7.63 3.59 -18.94
CA TYR A 101 7.67 2.25 -18.39
C TYR A 101 7.22 1.22 -19.42
N ASP A 102 7.76 0.02 -19.30
CA ASP A 102 7.24 -1.20 -19.94
C ASP A 102 6.37 -1.92 -18.89
N LEU A 103 5.13 -2.20 -19.24
CA LEU A 103 4.27 -3.06 -18.41
C LEU A 103 4.77 -4.50 -18.54
N LEU A 104 5.04 -5.14 -17.41
CA LEU A 104 5.38 -6.56 -17.36
C LEU A 104 4.14 -7.42 -17.14
N GLU A 105 3.31 -7.00 -16.18
CA GLU A 105 2.09 -7.70 -15.81
C GLU A 105 1.14 -6.76 -15.08
N TYR A 106 -0.15 -7.05 -15.15
CA TYR A 106 -1.14 -6.54 -14.20
C TYR A 106 -2.17 -7.61 -13.86
N PHE A 107 -2.71 -7.54 -12.66
CA PHE A 107 -3.79 -8.41 -12.20
C PHE A 107 -4.73 -7.66 -11.28
N THR A 108 -5.99 -8.07 -11.28
CA THR A 108 -7.03 -7.45 -10.46
C THR A 108 -7.31 -8.27 -9.22
N LEU A 109 -7.62 -7.57 -8.12
CA LEU A 109 -8.18 -8.15 -6.90
C LEU A 109 -9.67 -7.80 -6.86
N ASN A 110 -10.49 -8.83 -6.78
CA ASN A 110 -11.93 -8.69 -6.67
C ASN A 110 -12.40 -8.62 -5.20
N ASP A 111 -13.69 -8.38 -5.00
CA ASP A 111 -14.28 -8.30 -3.67
C ASP A 111 -14.13 -9.60 -2.88
N ASP A 112 -14.18 -10.78 -3.52
CA ASP A 112 -14.00 -12.06 -2.84
C ASP A 112 -12.60 -12.16 -2.22
N THR A 113 -11.57 -11.71 -2.93
CA THR A 113 -10.20 -11.65 -2.42
C THR A 113 -10.11 -10.73 -1.21
N TRP A 114 -10.68 -9.52 -1.31
CA TRP A 114 -10.73 -8.57 -0.20
C TRP A 114 -11.49 -9.12 0.99
N TRP A 115 -12.63 -9.78 0.74
CA TRP A 115 -13.40 -10.40 1.80
C TRP A 115 -12.62 -11.48 2.52
N MET A 116 -12.05 -12.43 1.80
CA MET A 116 -11.38 -13.59 2.39
C MET A 116 -10.08 -13.22 3.11
N GLU A 117 -9.29 -12.32 2.53
CA GLU A 117 -7.93 -12.04 3.01
C GLU A 117 -7.87 -10.88 4.02
N TYR A 118 -8.87 -9.98 4.00
CA TYR A 118 -8.85 -8.80 4.85
C TYR A 118 -10.11 -8.64 5.72
N TYR A 119 -11.29 -8.48 5.11
CA TYR A 119 -12.49 -8.08 5.85
C TYR A 119 -13.05 -9.17 6.77
N ALA A 120 -13.08 -10.43 6.35
CA ALA A 120 -13.59 -11.52 7.20
C ALA A 120 -12.68 -11.79 8.41
N PRO A 121 -11.34 -11.84 8.28
CA PRO A 121 -10.43 -11.87 9.43
C PRO A 121 -10.58 -10.67 10.37
N LEU A 122 -10.74 -9.46 9.80
CA LEU A 122 -10.93 -8.23 10.58
C LEU A 122 -12.23 -8.27 11.38
N GLU A 123 -13.35 -8.63 10.74
CA GLU A 123 -14.66 -8.75 11.40
C GLU A 123 -14.62 -9.75 12.56
N LYS A 124 -14.00 -10.90 12.32
CA LYS A 124 -13.78 -11.88 13.39
C LYS A 124 -13.00 -11.28 14.55
N ARG A 125 -11.94 -10.54 14.26
CA ARG A 125 -11.10 -9.90 15.29
C ARG A 125 -11.83 -8.79 16.04
N ILE A 126 -12.64 -7.98 15.37
CA ILE A 126 -13.51 -6.97 15.98
C ILE A 126 -14.43 -7.63 17.00
N ASN A 127 -15.10 -8.71 16.63
CA ASN A 127 -16.02 -9.43 17.52
C ASN A 127 -15.33 -10.01 18.77
N GLU A 128 -14.13 -10.56 18.62
CA GLU A 128 -13.33 -11.04 19.75
C GLU A 128 -12.92 -9.93 20.71
N ILE A 129 -12.52 -8.75 20.17
CA ILE A 129 -12.11 -7.59 20.98
C ILE A 129 -13.31 -6.98 21.65
N ARG A 130 -14.45 -6.89 20.98
CA ARG A 130 -15.71 -6.34 21.52
C ARG A 130 -16.16 -7.10 22.79
N ILE A 131 -16.04 -8.41 22.79
CA ILE A 131 -16.35 -9.23 23.97
C ILE A 131 -15.40 -8.87 25.14
N LYS A 132 -14.11 -8.70 24.88
CA LYS A 132 -13.11 -8.39 25.90
C LYS A 132 -13.24 -6.98 26.49
N HIS A 133 -13.76 -6.05 25.70
CA HIS A 133 -13.88 -4.63 26.04
C HIS A 133 -15.34 -4.16 26.14
N ALA A 134 -16.26 -5.07 26.50
CA ALA A 134 -17.70 -4.78 26.54
C ALA A 134 -18.08 -3.58 27.44
N ASN A 135 -17.25 -3.28 28.45
CA ASN A 135 -17.46 -2.19 29.40
C ASN A 135 -16.57 -0.95 29.14
N ASP A 136 -15.91 -0.88 27.97
CA ASP A 136 -15.08 0.26 27.59
C ASP A 136 -15.71 1.02 26.40
N PRO A 137 -16.44 2.13 26.67
CA PRO A 137 -17.12 2.89 25.61
C PRO A 137 -16.16 3.46 24.55
N LYS A 138 -14.90 3.77 24.93
CA LYS A 138 -13.92 4.31 23.98
C LYS A 138 -13.43 3.22 23.03
N ALA A 139 -13.14 2.04 23.56
CA ALA A 139 -12.78 0.90 22.72
C ALA A 139 -13.93 0.49 21.80
N LEU A 140 -15.18 0.47 22.32
CA LEU A 140 -16.36 0.14 21.53
C LEU A 140 -16.58 1.14 20.37
N ALA A 141 -16.39 2.44 20.61
CA ALA A 141 -16.53 3.46 19.56
C ALA A 141 -15.56 3.25 18.39
N VAL A 142 -14.31 2.88 18.67
CA VAL A 142 -13.31 2.54 17.63
C VAL A 142 -13.75 1.29 16.86
N LEU A 143 -14.21 0.25 17.57
CA LEU A 143 -14.68 -0.98 16.93
C LEU A 143 -15.93 -0.77 16.06
N ASP A 144 -16.81 0.18 16.46
CA ASP A 144 -17.98 0.54 15.67
C ASP A 144 -17.61 1.30 14.39
N GLU A 145 -16.51 2.04 14.40
CA GLU A 145 -15.97 2.71 13.20
C GLU A 145 -15.41 1.70 12.19
N GLU A 146 -14.60 0.77 12.66
CA GLU A 146 -14.09 -0.33 11.84
C GLU A 146 -15.22 -1.22 11.29
N GLN A 147 -16.25 -1.51 12.10
CA GLN A 147 -17.41 -2.28 11.64
C GLN A 147 -18.19 -1.56 10.53
N ARG A 148 -18.30 -0.23 10.61
CA ARG A 148 -18.95 0.56 9.54
C ARG A 148 -18.26 0.43 8.19
N GLU A 149 -16.93 0.35 8.17
CA GLU A 149 -16.18 0.11 6.93
C GLU A 149 -16.53 -1.26 6.34
N ILE A 150 -16.56 -2.30 7.18
CA ILE A 150 -16.96 -3.65 6.75
C ILE A 150 -18.38 -3.68 6.20
N ASP A 151 -19.31 -2.98 6.88
CA ASP A 151 -20.71 -2.90 6.45
C ASP A 151 -20.84 -2.14 5.12
N MET A 152 -20.04 -1.12 4.89
CA MET A 152 -19.98 -0.41 3.60
C MET A 152 -19.42 -1.31 2.50
N PHE A 153 -18.40 -2.10 2.79
CA PHE A 153 -17.88 -3.10 1.86
C PHE A 153 -18.99 -4.07 1.43
N LYS A 154 -19.69 -4.68 2.38
CA LYS A 154 -20.77 -5.64 2.11
C LYS A 154 -21.94 -5.05 1.30
N LYS A 155 -22.21 -3.76 1.46
CA LYS A 155 -23.31 -3.06 0.77
C LYS A 155 -22.97 -2.60 -0.65
N ASN A 156 -21.71 -2.55 -1.01
CA ASN A 156 -21.27 -1.96 -2.28
C ASN A 156 -20.35 -2.94 -3.04
N PRO A 157 -20.88 -4.07 -3.55
CA PRO A 157 -20.09 -5.03 -4.30
C PRO A 157 -19.47 -4.38 -5.54
N GLY A 158 -18.24 -4.75 -5.86
CA GLY A 158 -17.45 -4.24 -6.99
C GLY A 158 -16.76 -2.90 -6.74
N ARG A 159 -17.09 -2.17 -5.67
CA ARG A 159 -16.49 -0.87 -5.38
C ARG A 159 -15.03 -0.97 -4.95
N TYR A 160 -14.64 -2.07 -4.33
CA TYR A 160 -13.32 -2.28 -3.74
C TYR A 160 -12.38 -3.06 -4.66
N CYS A 161 -12.82 -3.35 -5.89
CA CYS A 161 -11.94 -3.94 -6.89
C CYS A 161 -10.71 -3.06 -7.08
N SER A 162 -9.55 -3.67 -7.11
CA SER A 162 -8.28 -2.98 -7.25
C SER A 162 -7.37 -3.72 -8.23
N VAL A 163 -6.27 -3.11 -8.58
CA VAL A 163 -5.36 -3.62 -9.59
C VAL A 163 -3.90 -3.41 -9.17
N PHE A 164 -3.09 -4.44 -9.36
CA PHE A 164 -1.64 -4.33 -9.31
C PHE A 164 -1.08 -4.14 -10.72
N PHE A 165 -0.12 -3.24 -10.86
CA PHE A 165 0.70 -3.08 -12.05
C PHE A 165 2.17 -3.33 -11.69
N ILE A 166 2.82 -4.21 -12.43
CA ILE A 166 4.25 -4.48 -12.35
C ILE A 166 4.91 -3.89 -13.59
N MET A 167 5.77 -2.93 -13.39
CA MET A 167 6.33 -2.10 -14.45
C MET A 167 7.85 -2.06 -14.37
N LYS A 168 8.49 -1.92 -15.51
CA LYS A 168 9.94 -1.77 -15.65
C LYS A 168 10.26 -0.40 -16.24
N LYS A 169 11.14 0.38 -15.60
CA LYS A 169 11.64 1.65 -16.13
C LYS A 169 12.43 1.40 -17.41
N ARG A 170 12.06 2.11 -18.49
CA ARG A 170 12.82 2.17 -19.74
C ARG A 170 14.04 3.06 -19.60
#